data_83d99eda65711ca818a2aecd210027e9
#
_entry.id   83d99eda65711ca818a2aecd210027e9
#
_cell.length_a   1.000
_cell.length_b   1.000
_cell.length_c   1.000
_cell.angle_alpha   90.00
_cell.angle_beta   90.00
_cell.angle_gamma   90.00
#
_symmetry.space_group_name_H-M   'P 1'
#
loop_
_entity.id
_entity.type
_entity.pdbx_description
1 polymer ?
#
loop_
_entity_poly.entity_id
_entity_poly.type
_entity_poly.pdbx_seq_one_letter_code
_entity_poly.pdbx_strand_id
1 'polypeptide(L)'
;MFRDPAERCGRFAELGRNFVQRIGDIALIGLDTGEDKPDDYPAFAGVFQMERYRDLQTQWLAEIVESSAIKTAKFKIAICHIPLFHPEWRNPQLPAGDGPINGKCAAWSRPCATRWRPLLEKAGVNLVVAGHRHRFSYTAPNADCPWAQIVGGGCPKRPHKNGFATVIEGREENGTLHLVVHDVSNGKIALDEEIA
;
A
#
# COMPACT_ATOMS: atom_id res chain seq x y z
N MET A 1 19.19 -9.58 -17.53
CA MET A 1 19.12 -10.17 -16.17
C MET A 1 19.24 -9.01 -15.19
N PHE A 2 18.11 -8.53 -14.66
CA PHE A 2 18.11 -7.43 -13.72
C PHE A 2 18.53 -7.99 -12.36
N ARG A 3 19.67 -7.54 -11.84
CA ARG A 3 20.04 -7.83 -10.44
C ARG A 3 19.08 -7.07 -9.54
N ASP A 4 18.49 -7.79 -8.60
CA ASP A 4 17.62 -7.24 -7.57
C ASP A 4 18.30 -6.01 -6.92
N PRO A 5 17.66 -4.83 -6.86
CA PRO A 5 18.20 -3.70 -6.10
C PRO A 5 18.52 -4.06 -4.65
N ALA A 6 17.81 -5.02 -4.06
CA ALA A 6 18.13 -5.58 -2.75
C ALA A 6 19.51 -6.26 -2.71
N GLU A 7 20.00 -6.85 -3.81
CA GLU A 7 21.36 -7.43 -3.88
C GLU A 7 22.48 -6.37 -3.85
N ARG A 8 22.17 -5.10 -4.19
CA ARG A 8 23.13 -4.00 -4.14
C ARG A 8 23.26 -3.37 -2.76
N CYS A 9 22.31 -3.59 -1.88
CA CYS A 9 22.23 -2.90 -0.60
C CYS A 9 22.32 -3.90 0.53
N GLY A 10 23.54 -4.39 0.82
CA GLY A 10 23.82 -5.38 1.87
C GLY A 10 23.25 -5.04 3.25
N ARG A 11 23.01 -3.75 3.54
CA ARG A 11 22.37 -3.32 4.79
C ARG A 11 20.84 -3.52 4.82
N PHE A 12 20.21 -3.80 3.68
CA PHE A 12 18.77 -4.05 3.57
C PHE A 12 18.44 -5.51 3.28
N ALA A 13 19.45 -6.38 3.19
CA ALA A 13 19.25 -7.82 2.98
C ALA A 13 18.37 -8.48 4.07
N GLU A 14 18.28 -7.86 5.24
CA GLU A 14 17.43 -8.32 6.36
C GLU A 14 15.96 -7.91 6.21
N LEU A 15 15.64 -7.00 5.28
CA LEU A 15 14.28 -6.49 5.07
C LEU A 15 13.41 -7.38 4.16
N GLY A 16 13.60 -8.64 4.13
CA GLY A 16 13.09 -9.65 3.19
C GLY A 16 11.62 -9.61 2.73
N ARG A 17 10.86 -8.54 3.03
CA ARG A 17 9.43 -8.38 2.65
C ARG A 17 9.16 -7.19 1.74
N ASN A 18 10.14 -6.34 1.49
CA ASN A 18 10.03 -5.24 0.54
C ASN A 18 10.74 -5.62 -0.77
N PHE A 19 10.15 -5.24 -1.88
CA PHE A 19 10.67 -5.59 -3.20
C PHE A 19 10.29 -4.56 -4.26
N VAL A 20 11.04 -4.58 -5.35
CA VAL A 20 10.65 -3.98 -6.63
C VAL A 20 10.66 -5.06 -7.70
N GLN A 21 9.56 -5.20 -8.41
CA GLN A 21 9.44 -6.12 -9.53
C GLN A 21 8.96 -5.38 -10.78
N ARG A 22 9.66 -5.59 -11.91
CA ARG A 22 9.23 -5.11 -13.23
C ARG A 22 8.46 -6.19 -13.97
N ILE A 23 7.29 -5.80 -14.51
CA ILE A 23 6.47 -6.63 -15.40
C ILE A 23 6.11 -5.74 -16.58
N GLY A 24 6.84 -5.86 -17.69
CA GLY A 24 6.68 -4.96 -18.82
C GLY A 24 6.85 -3.48 -18.42
N ASP A 25 5.85 -2.67 -18.67
CA ASP A 25 5.81 -1.24 -18.32
C ASP A 25 5.36 -0.95 -16.89
N ILE A 26 5.01 -1.98 -16.13
CA ILE A 26 4.56 -1.85 -14.75
C ILE A 26 5.73 -2.11 -13.78
N ALA A 27 5.92 -1.22 -12.80
CA ALA A 27 6.78 -1.46 -11.63
C ALA A 27 5.90 -1.72 -10.40
N LEU A 28 6.06 -2.88 -9.79
CA LEU A 28 5.46 -3.21 -8.50
C LEU A 28 6.43 -2.88 -7.38
N ILE A 29 5.95 -2.16 -6.36
CA ILE A 29 6.70 -1.77 -5.15
C ILE A 29 6.02 -2.42 -3.97
N GLY A 30 6.60 -3.50 -3.43
CA GLY A 30 6.10 -4.15 -2.22
C GLY A 30 6.59 -3.43 -0.97
N LEU A 31 5.67 -3.07 -0.09
CA LEU A 31 5.92 -2.38 1.18
C LEU A 31 5.28 -3.16 2.33
N ASP A 32 6.02 -3.35 3.40
CA ASP A 32 5.50 -3.97 4.62
C ASP A 32 5.13 -2.90 5.65
N THR A 33 3.86 -2.69 5.85
CA THR A 33 3.34 -1.73 6.82
C THR A 33 3.54 -2.17 8.28
N GLY A 34 3.93 -3.43 8.50
CA GLY A 34 4.09 -3.99 9.83
C GLY A 34 2.76 -4.16 10.57
N GLU A 35 2.83 -4.14 11.89
CA GLU A 35 1.66 -4.24 12.76
C GLU A 35 0.86 -2.92 12.79
N ASP A 36 -0.42 -3.07 13.10
CA ASP A 36 -1.35 -1.95 13.24
C ASP A 36 -1.34 -1.35 14.66
N LYS A 37 -0.35 -1.69 15.47
CA LYS A 37 -0.18 -1.22 16.85
C LYS A 37 1.22 -0.67 17.05
N PRO A 38 1.39 0.31 17.96
CA PRO A 38 2.71 0.85 18.28
C PRO A 38 3.60 -0.18 18.99
N ASP A 39 4.91 0.04 18.98
CA ASP A 39 5.91 -0.86 19.57
C ASP A 39 5.76 -1.03 21.09
N ASP A 40 5.15 -0.05 21.77
CA ASP A 40 4.86 -0.06 23.21
C ASP A 40 3.49 -0.68 23.55
N TYR A 41 2.76 -1.19 22.56
CA TYR A 41 1.50 -1.88 22.84
C TYR A 41 1.75 -3.10 23.74
N PRO A 42 0.98 -3.30 24.84
CA PRO A 42 1.31 -4.27 25.89
C PRO A 42 1.59 -5.71 25.43
N ALA A 43 0.94 -6.14 24.35
CA ALA A 43 1.15 -7.47 23.79
C ALA A 43 2.44 -7.59 22.95
N PHE A 44 3.07 -6.49 22.57
CA PHE A 44 4.20 -6.46 21.63
C PHE A 44 5.44 -5.75 22.19
N ALA A 45 5.29 -5.04 23.31
CA ALA A 45 6.37 -4.29 23.92
C ALA A 45 7.61 -5.17 24.16
N GLY A 46 8.73 -4.79 23.58
CA GLY A 46 10.00 -5.53 23.65
C GLY A 46 10.11 -6.74 22.72
N VAL A 47 9.06 -7.09 21.96
CA VAL A 47 9.07 -8.20 21.00
C VAL A 47 9.29 -7.71 19.57
N PHE A 48 8.66 -6.58 19.20
CA PHE A 48 8.77 -5.98 17.87
C PHE A 48 9.39 -4.61 17.94
N GLN A 49 10.05 -4.20 16.84
CA GLN A 49 10.60 -2.87 16.61
C GLN A 49 10.11 -2.37 15.24
N MET A 50 8.79 -2.22 15.09
CA MET A 50 8.18 -1.87 13.80
C MET A 50 8.53 -0.45 13.36
N GLU A 51 8.71 0.50 14.30
CA GLU A 51 9.13 1.86 13.95
C GLU A 51 10.52 1.86 13.32
N ARG A 52 11.47 1.14 13.91
CA ARG A 52 12.82 0.98 13.33
C ARG A 52 12.76 0.30 11.95
N TYR A 53 11.92 -0.71 11.83
CA TYR A 53 11.72 -1.41 10.57
C TYR A 53 11.14 -0.49 9.49
N ARG A 54 10.16 0.34 9.82
CA ARG A 54 9.58 1.35 8.92
C ARG A 54 10.62 2.39 8.51
N ASP A 55 11.50 2.82 9.41
CA ASP A 55 12.57 3.75 9.10
C ASP A 55 13.60 3.15 8.13
N LEU A 56 14.01 1.90 8.33
CA LEU A 56 14.89 1.18 7.39
C LEU A 56 14.24 1.03 6.02
N GLN A 57 12.98 0.67 5.98
CA GLN A 57 12.22 0.55 4.75
C GLN A 57 12.04 1.91 4.04
N THR A 58 11.92 3.00 4.79
CA THR A 58 11.88 4.36 4.25
C THR A 58 13.20 4.72 3.57
N GLN A 59 14.35 4.37 4.18
CA GLN A 59 15.67 4.56 3.56
C GLN A 59 15.80 3.74 2.27
N TRP A 60 15.40 2.48 2.29
CA TRP A 60 15.37 1.63 1.10
C TRP A 60 14.48 2.23 0.01
N LEU A 61 13.27 2.69 0.36
CA LEU A 61 12.34 3.30 -0.60
C LEU A 61 12.95 4.56 -1.23
N ALA A 62 13.63 5.40 -0.44
CA ALA A 62 14.32 6.59 -0.95
C ALA A 62 15.41 6.26 -1.99
N GLU A 63 16.08 5.13 -1.84
CA GLU A 63 17.08 4.65 -2.80
C GLU A 63 16.42 4.09 -4.06
N ILE A 64 15.39 3.25 -3.91
CA ILE A 64 14.81 2.55 -5.06
C ILE A 64 13.97 3.45 -5.96
N VAL A 65 13.37 4.52 -5.46
CA VAL A 65 12.62 5.48 -6.30
C VAL A 65 13.51 6.16 -7.33
N GLU A 66 14.82 6.19 -7.10
CA GLU A 66 15.83 6.69 -8.03
C GLU A 66 16.33 5.64 -9.03
N SER A 67 15.95 4.39 -8.86
CA SER A 67 16.41 3.29 -9.72
C SER A 67 15.80 3.36 -11.13
N SER A 68 16.50 2.79 -12.10
CA SER A 68 15.97 2.65 -13.45
C SER A 68 14.68 1.84 -13.50
N ALA A 69 14.55 0.84 -12.62
CA ALA A 69 13.34 0.00 -12.54
C ALA A 69 12.08 0.82 -12.27
N ILE A 70 12.19 1.89 -11.48
CA ILE A 70 11.09 2.81 -11.19
C ILE A 70 10.99 3.91 -12.25
N LYS A 71 12.11 4.58 -12.56
CA LYS A 71 12.10 5.75 -13.46
C LYS A 71 11.64 5.44 -14.87
N THR A 72 11.94 4.26 -15.39
CA THR A 72 11.53 3.86 -16.75
C THR A 72 10.18 3.14 -16.80
N ALA A 73 9.56 2.87 -15.65
CA ALA A 73 8.22 2.31 -15.63
C ALA A 73 7.19 3.33 -16.06
N LYS A 74 6.24 2.92 -16.88
CA LYS A 74 5.08 3.75 -17.23
C LYS A 74 4.13 3.83 -16.04
N PHE A 75 3.80 2.69 -15.47
CA PHE A 75 2.93 2.59 -14.30
C PHE A 75 3.71 2.08 -13.08
N LYS A 76 3.45 2.68 -11.93
CA LYS A 76 4.02 2.30 -10.64
C LYS A 76 2.89 1.96 -9.68
N ILE A 77 2.89 0.73 -9.18
CA ILE A 77 1.88 0.20 -8.28
C ILE A 77 2.55 -0.15 -6.96
N ALA A 78 2.15 0.52 -5.89
CA ALA A 78 2.58 0.14 -4.54
C ALA A 78 1.59 -0.88 -3.94
N ILE A 79 2.13 -1.92 -3.32
CA ILE A 79 1.34 -2.99 -2.68
C ILE A 79 1.73 -3.04 -1.20
N CYS A 80 0.75 -2.94 -0.32
CA CYS A 80 0.96 -3.01 1.12
C CYS A 80 -0.24 -3.63 1.83
N HIS A 81 -0.09 -4.00 3.12
CA HIS A 81 -1.21 -4.57 3.85
C HIS A 81 -2.16 -3.49 4.38
N ILE A 82 -1.65 -2.49 5.11
CA ILE A 82 -2.47 -1.41 5.68
C ILE A 82 -2.58 -0.27 4.66
N PRO A 83 -3.79 0.24 4.36
CA PRO A 83 -3.96 1.34 3.41
C PRO A 83 -3.16 2.58 3.80
N LEU A 84 -2.60 3.28 2.82
CA LEU A 84 -1.82 4.51 3.04
C LEU A 84 -2.68 5.77 3.08
N PHE A 85 -3.96 5.68 2.76
CA PHE A 85 -4.92 6.76 2.86
C PHE A 85 -6.23 6.26 3.51
N HIS A 86 -6.81 7.12 4.35
CA HIS A 86 -8.12 6.88 4.95
C HIS A 86 -8.96 8.16 4.96
N PRO A 87 -10.19 8.15 4.46
CA PRO A 87 -11.05 9.34 4.41
C PRO A 87 -11.27 10.02 5.77
N GLU A 88 -11.29 9.24 6.85
CA GLU A 88 -11.46 9.76 8.21
C GLU A 88 -10.29 10.61 8.71
N TRP A 89 -9.13 10.60 8.05
CA TRP A 89 -8.01 11.47 8.43
C TRP A 89 -8.31 12.96 8.28
N ARG A 90 -9.31 13.29 7.50
CA ARG A 90 -9.82 14.67 7.38
C ARG A 90 -10.64 15.14 8.58
N ASN A 91 -11.01 14.23 9.48
CA ASN A 91 -11.80 14.60 10.65
C ASN A 91 -10.91 15.36 11.65
N PRO A 92 -11.14 16.69 11.87
CA PRO A 92 -10.33 17.49 12.80
C PRO A 92 -10.49 17.06 14.26
N GLN A 93 -11.51 16.27 14.58
CA GLN A 93 -11.73 15.73 15.93
C GLN A 93 -10.87 14.48 16.21
N LEU A 94 -10.19 13.94 15.19
CA LEU A 94 -9.28 12.84 15.39
C LEU A 94 -7.92 13.39 15.82
N PRO A 95 -7.31 12.87 16.90
CA PRO A 95 -6.00 13.33 17.35
C PRO A 95 -4.95 13.18 16.23
N ALA A 96 -4.07 14.17 16.15
CA ALA A 96 -2.99 14.21 15.16
C ALA A 96 -1.84 13.22 15.45
N GLY A 97 -2.05 12.24 16.32
CA GLY A 97 -1.03 11.27 16.75
C GLY A 97 -1.18 9.91 16.09
N ASP A 98 -0.15 9.09 16.24
CA ASP A 98 -0.06 7.72 15.71
C ASP A 98 -0.78 6.68 16.59
N GLY A 99 -1.41 7.12 17.67
CA GLY A 99 -2.11 6.25 18.60
C GLY A 99 -3.44 5.69 18.10
N PRO A 100 -3.94 4.61 18.68
CA PRO A 100 -5.24 4.05 18.33
C PRO A 100 -6.36 5.05 18.65
N ILE A 101 -7.10 5.42 17.64
CA ILE A 101 -8.26 6.30 17.75
C ILE A 101 -9.48 5.41 17.98
N ASN A 102 -9.89 5.23 19.25
CA ASN A 102 -11.09 4.49 19.61
C ASN A 102 -11.22 3.11 18.95
N GLY A 103 -10.10 2.38 18.81
CA GLY A 103 -10.05 1.06 18.17
C GLY A 103 -10.24 1.08 16.65
N LYS A 104 -10.15 2.24 15.99
CA LYS A 104 -10.27 2.36 14.53
C LYS A 104 -8.91 2.37 13.86
N CYS A 105 -8.76 1.60 12.80
CA CYS A 105 -7.52 1.39 12.05
C CYS A 105 -6.96 2.65 11.36
N ALA A 106 -7.70 3.75 11.32
CA ALA A 106 -7.32 4.97 10.62
C ALA A 106 -6.01 5.60 11.11
N ALA A 107 -5.68 5.44 12.39
CA ALA A 107 -4.47 5.99 12.98
C ALA A 107 -3.20 5.22 12.58
N TRP A 108 -3.31 3.95 12.32
CA TRP A 108 -2.15 3.05 12.18
C TRP A 108 -1.49 3.10 10.82
N SER A 109 -2.20 3.53 9.79
CA SER A 109 -1.61 3.76 8.48
C SER A 109 -0.88 5.10 8.37
N ARG A 110 -1.11 6.05 9.28
CA ARG A 110 -0.46 7.37 9.26
C ARG A 110 1.07 7.31 9.35
N PRO A 111 1.70 6.53 10.24
CA PRO A 111 3.16 6.47 10.29
C PRO A 111 3.79 6.09 8.96
N CYS A 112 3.26 5.07 8.29
CA CYS A 112 3.70 4.66 6.97
C CYS A 112 3.39 5.71 5.91
N ALA A 113 2.16 6.24 5.90
CA ALA A 113 1.75 7.27 4.96
C ALA A 113 2.61 8.53 5.07
N THR A 114 2.86 9.03 6.27
CA THR A 114 3.70 10.21 6.51
C THR A 114 5.12 10.01 6.01
N ARG A 115 5.71 8.84 6.25
CA ARG A 115 7.09 8.53 5.83
C ARG A 115 7.20 8.30 4.32
N TRP A 116 6.25 7.61 3.72
CA TRP A 116 6.38 7.09 2.36
C TRP A 116 5.71 7.96 1.31
N ARG A 117 4.69 8.74 1.69
CA ARG A 117 3.97 9.58 0.73
C ARG A 117 4.89 10.46 -0.12
N PRO A 118 5.83 11.26 0.42
CA PRO A 118 6.68 12.09 -0.41
C PRO A 118 7.53 11.29 -1.41
N LEU A 119 7.94 10.07 -1.04
CA LEU A 119 8.74 9.18 -1.89
C LEU A 119 7.89 8.55 -2.98
N LEU A 120 6.67 8.11 -2.66
CA LEU A 120 5.75 7.54 -3.63
C LEU A 120 5.24 8.59 -4.62
N GLU A 121 5.00 9.82 -4.17
CA GLU A 121 4.70 10.97 -5.03
C GLU A 121 5.87 11.27 -5.98
N LYS A 122 7.09 11.32 -5.46
CA LYS A 122 8.30 11.50 -6.25
C LYS A 122 8.49 10.40 -7.29
N ALA A 123 8.18 9.16 -6.95
CA ALA A 123 8.20 8.04 -7.89
C ALA A 123 7.11 8.14 -8.97
N GLY A 124 6.07 8.92 -8.75
CA GLY A 124 4.89 9.00 -9.61
C GLY A 124 4.03 7.73 -9.51
N VAL A 125 3.78 7.25 -8.27
CA VAL A 125 2.91 6.09 -8.06
C VAL A 125 1.50 6.39 -8.54
N ASN A 126 0.96 5.52 -9.39
CA ASN A 126 -0.39 5.65 -9.97
C ASN A 126 -1.44 4.96 -9.10
N LEU A 127 -1.09 3.84 -8.49
CA LEU A 127 -2.01 2.99 -7.74
C LEU A 127 -1.39 2.46 -6.45
N VAL A 128 -2.16 2.47 -5.37
CA VAL A 128 -1.86 1.72 -4.13
C VAL A 128 -2.91 0.61 -3.97
N VAL A 129 -2.46 -0.62 -3.83
CA VAL A 129 -3.30 -1.79 -3.54
C VAL A 129 -3.06 -2.22 -2.10
N ALA A 130 -4.12 -2.27 -1.31
CA ALA A 130 -4.05 -2.62 0.10
C ALA A 130 -5.18 -3.56 0.53
N GLY A 131 -5.10 -4.05 1.76
CA GLY A 131 -6.07 -4.93 2.40
C GLY A 131 -6.51 -4.43 3.77
N HIS A 132 -6.32 -5.24 4.81
CA HIS A 132 -6.51 -4.96 6.23
C HIS A 132 -7.95 -4.72 6.68
N ARG A 133 -8.72 -3.93 5.96
CA ARG A 133 -10.06 -3.49 6.38
C ARG A 133 -11.17 -4.53 6.14
N HIS A 134 -10.87 -5.59 5.40
CA HIS A 134 -11.84 -6.62 5.00
C HIS A 134 -13.10 -6.06 4.32
N ARG A 135 -12.96 -4.91 3.69
CA ARG A 135 -14.02 -4.17 3.01
C ARG A 135 -13.45 -3.58 1.73
N PHE A 136 -14.07 -3.87 0.61
CA PHE A 136 -13.72 -3.23 -0.63
C PHE A 136 -13.98 -1.71 -0.56
N SER A 137 -13.02 -0.94 -1.00
CA SER A 137 -13.19 0.48 -1.28
C SER A 137 -12.22 0.94 -2.37
N TYR A 138 -12.66 1.88 -3.17
CA TYR A 138 -11.86 2.59 -4.16
C TYR A 138 -11.84 4.07 -3.81
N THR A 139 -10.67 4.68 -3.92
CA THR A 139 -10.45 6.11 -3.77
C THR A 139 -9.75 6.59 -5.02
N ALA A 140 -10.42 7.42 -5.82
CA ALA A 140 -9.80 8.10 -6.95
C ALA A 140 -8.75 9.13 -6.47
N PRO A 141 -7.75 9.45 -7.30
CA PRO A 141 -6.76 10.48 -6.97
C PRO A 141 -7.44 11.80 -6.58
N ASN A 142 -6.92 12.44 -5.53
CA ASN A 142 -7.42 13.72 -5.03
C ASN A 142 -6.32 14.47 -4.27
N ALA A 143 -6.60 15.67 -3.76
CA ALA A 143 -5.61 16.49 -3.07
C ALA A 143 -4.95 15.82 -1.85
N ASP A 144 -5.66 14.92 -1.17
CA ASP A 144 -5.14 14.21 0.00
C ASP A 144 -4.59 12.83 -0.32
N CYS A 145 -4.94 12.27 -1.49
CA CYS A 145 -4.47 10.98 -1.97
C CYS A 145 -4.10 11.11 -3.45
N PRO A 146 -2.82 11.38 -3.78
CA PRO A 146 -2.41 11.71 -5.15
C PRO A 146 -2.41 10.51 -6.12
N TRP A 147 -2.61 9.32 -5.63
CA TRP A 147 -2.75 8.07 -6.38
C TRP A 147 -4.15 7.48 -6.24
N ALA A 148 -4.55 6.62 -7.15
CA ALA A 148 -5.70 5.76 -6.93
C ALA A 148 -5.40 4.76 -5.81
N GLN A 149 -6.33 4.52 -4.89
CA GLN A 149 -6.16 3.50 -3.87
C GLN A 149 -7.30 2.49 -3.87
N ILE A 150 -6.95 1.21 -3.93
CA ILE A 150 -7.88 0.09 -3.73
C ILE A 150 -7.57 -0.58 -2.41
N VAL A 151 -8.62 -0.79 -1.63
CA VAL A 151 -8.60 -1.70 -0.48
C VAL A 151 -9.40 -2.93 -0.86
N GLY A 152 -8.76 -4.09 -0.88
CA GLY A 152 -9.39 -5.37 -1.20
C GLY A 152 -10.41 -5.79 -0.14
N GLY A 153 -11.35 -6.62 -0.57
CA GLY A 153 -12.38 -7.20 0.30
C GLY A 153 -11.84 -8.28 1.25
N GLY A 154 -12.71 -8.74 2.11
CA GLY A 154 -12.38 -9.72 3.14
C GLY A 154 -12.53 -11.17 2.73
N CYS A 155 -12.39 -12.07 3.70
CA CYS A 155 -12.53 -13.51 3.50
C CYS A 155 -13.99 -13.88 3.16
N PRO A 156 -14.24 -14.70 2.11
CA PRO A 156 -15.59 -15.11 1.71
C PRO A 156 -16.28 -15.98 2.77
N LYS A 157 -15.53 -16.72 3.59
CA LYS A 157 -16.09 -17.55 4.67
C LYS A 157 -16.47 -16.79 5.92
N ARG A 158 -15.98 -15.55 6.06
CA ARG A 158 -16.30 -14.64 7.18
C ARG A 158 -16.45 -13.23 6.63
N PRO A 159 -17.49 -12.98 5.82
CA PRO A 159 -17.70 -11.66 5.27
C PRO A 159 -17.90 -10.68 6.41
N HIS A 160 -17.14 -9.61 6.40
CA HIS A 160 -17.44 -8.47 7.26
C HIS A 160 -18.83 -7.96 6.88
N LYS A 161 -19.62 -7.48 7.85
CA LYS A 161 -20.96 -6.95 7.58
C LYS A 161 -20.89 -5.95 6.40
N ASN A 162 -21.54 -6.29 5.29
CA ASN A 162 -21.48 -5.58 4.00
C ASN A 162 -20.13 -5.64 3.27
N GLY A 163 -19.29 -6.64 3.52
CA GLY A 163 -18.03 -6.89 2.82
C GLY A 163 -18.12 -8.15 1.95
N PHE A 164 -17.41 -8.15 0.85
CA PHE A 164 -17.23 -9.30 -0.04
C PHE A 164 -15.73 -9.50 -0.34
N ALA A 165 -15.35 -10.71 -0.74
CA ALA A 165 -13.99 -10.98 -1.17
C ALA A 165 -13.78 -10.46 -2.60
N THR A 166 -12.57 -9.99 -2.90
CA THR A 166 -12.24 -9.42 -4.19
C THR A 166 -11.07 -10.13 -4.86
N VAL A 167 -11.10 -10.20 -6.18
CA VAL A 167 -9.93 -10.37 -7.04
C VAL A 167 -9.71 -9.05 -7.77
N ILE A 168 -8.48 -8.56 -7.74
CA ILE A 168 -8.09 -7.30 -8.40
C ILE A 168 -7.22 -7.69 -9.59
N GLU A 169 -7.67 -7.34 -10.78
CA GLU A 169 -6.96 -7.53 -12.04
C GLU A 169 -6.47 -6.18 -12.55
N GLY A 170 -5.18 -6.10 -12.90
CA GLY A 170 -4.58 -4.93 -13.56
C GLY A 170 -3.93 -5.36 -14.86
N ARG A 171 -4.25 -4.68 -15.96
CA ARG A 171 -3.68 -4.91 -17.30
C ARG A 171 -3.21 -3.61 -17.90
N GLU A 172 -1.99 -3.61 -18.43
CA GLU A 172 -1.53 -2.52 -19.31
C GLU A 172 -1.95 -2.85 -20.75
N GLU A 173 -2.74 -1.98 -21.34
CA GLU A 173 -3.21 -2.09 -22.71
C GLU A 173 -3.16 -0.71 -23.38
N ASN A 174 -2.49 -0.62 -24.52
CA ASN A 174 -2.41 0.60 -25.33
C ASN A 174 -1.95 1.85 -24.55
N GLY A 175 -1.15 1.61 -23.50
CA GLY A 175 -0.61 2.68 -22.70
C GLY A 175 -1.54 3.20 -21.59
N THR A 176 -2.56 2.45 -21.26
CA THR A 176 -3.48 2.67 -20.14
C THR A 176 -3.42 1.48 -19.20
N LEU A 177 -3.49 1.71 -17.91
CA LEU A 177 -3.65 0.67 -16.90
C LEU A 177 -5.13 0.45 -16.64
N HIS A 178 -5.67 -0.64 -17.17
CA HIS A 178 -7.05 -1.07 -16.89
C HIS A 178 -7.10 -1.85 -15.60
N LEU A 179 -8.06 -1.53 -14.77
CA LEU A 179 -8.21 -2.04 -13.43
C LEU A 179 -9.61 -2.59 -13.23
N VAL A 180 -9.73 -3.89 -13.05
CA VAL A 180 -11.00 -4.57 -12.82
C VAL A 180 -11.01 -5.24 -11.46
N VAL A 181 -12.04 -4.99 -10.67
CA VAL A 181 -12.23 -5.65 -9.37
C VAL A 181 -13.48 -6.52 -9.43
N HIS A 182 -13.30 -7.80 -9.16
CA HIS A 182 -14.35 -8.80 -9.15
C HIS A 182 -14.83 -9.07 -7.73
N ASP A 183 -16.14 -9.06 -7.51
CA ASP A 183 -16.77 -9.64 -6.32
C ASP A 183 -16.81 -11.16 -6.46
N VAL A 184 -15.99 -11.86 -5.69
CA VAL A 184 -15.87 -13.32 -5.74
C VAL A 184 -17.14 -14.02 -5.27
N SER A 185 -18.00 -13.35 -4.48
CA SER A 185 -19.22 -13.95 -3.93
C SER A 185 -20.33 -14.17 -4.98
N ASN A 186 -20.34 -13.35 -6.04
CA ASN A 186 -21.41 -13.36 -7.06
C ASN A 186 -20.88 -13.27 -8.50
N GLY A 187 -19.56 -13.15 -8.68
CA GLY A 187 -18.91 -13.04 -9.99
C GLY A 187 -19.13 -11.71 -10.71
N LYS A 188 -19.69 -10.68 -10.04
CA LYS A 188 -19.91 -9.37 -10.65
C LYS A 188 -18.65 -8.50 -10.60
N ILE A 189 -18.56 -7.59 -11.55
CA ILE A 189 -17.58 -6.52 -11.53
C ILE A 189 -18.02 -5.47 -10.51
N ALA A 190 -17.17 -5.21 -9.53
CA ALA A 190 -17.37 -4.21 -8.50
C ALA A 190 -16.73 -2.86 -8.83
N LEU A 191 -15.70 -2.88 -9.71
CA LEU A 191 -15.03 -1.70 -10.24
C LEU A 191 -14.46 -2.03 -11.62
N ASP A 192 -14.55 -1.07 -12.53
CA ASP A 192 -13.90 -1.10 -13.85
C ASP A 192 -13.42 0.33 -14.14
N GLU A 193 -12.10 0.53 -14.08
CA GLU A 193 -11.49 1.86 -14.13
C GLU A 193 -10.23 1.88 -15.00
N GLU A 194 -9.97 3.02 -15.61
CA GLU A 194 -8.75 3.30 -16.34
C GLU A 194 -7.88 4.30 -15.56
N ILE A 195 -6.62 3.94 -15.37
CA ILE A 195 -5.60 4.79 -14.75
C ILE A 195 -4.59 5.21 -15.82
N ALA A 196 -4.52 6.50 -16.07
CA ALA A 196 -3.63 7.10 -17.06
C ALA A 196 -2.24 7.40 -16.47
#